data_70874f1108efd88291279533e6fac3cb
#
_entry.id   70874f1108efd88291279533e6fac3cb
#
_cell.length_a   1.000
_cell.length_b   1.000
_cell.length_c   1.000
_cell.angle_alpha   90.00
_cell.angle_beta   90.00
_cell.angle_gamma   90.00
#
_symmetry.space_group_name_H-M   'P 1'
#
loop_
_entity.id
_entity.type
_entity.pdbx_description
1 polymer ?
#
loop_
_entity_poly.entity_id
_entity_poly.type
_entity_poly.pdbx_seq_one_letter_code
_entity_poly.pdbx_strand_id
1 'polypeptide(L)'
;MAVGGLQNRIKIVPHFMRLHEWIALEEGYWENEGLEVELLGEVMHHVSTHAGSRYFERPQDRPFREAVQVANSACEWGSVCNAGAGMGKFVPDLYGVARFAIFARPESGLTRLADLRDVPVGVGIMAGSHFTTLRALEAVLPRERIRIANIGGPGRRLLALRAGEVAAATLLDPEIPIADEEGFVKAASGEFRTLFWVSPEIPAHLLTGYFRGLRRADQALRAQPKKYMPLWARNIAPGLEGPYDYGRFGLGELLVFERYPEDIFEATVAFARRWGLDRDMREDSFNALSISTLAE
;
A
#
# COMPACT_ATOMS: atom_id res chain seq x y z
N MET A 1 -15.57 29.34 -22.42
CA MET A 1 -14.48 29.65 -21.48
C MET A 1 -14.53 28.63 -20.34
N ALA A 2 -13.95 27.41 -20.51
CA ALA A 2 -13.75 26.40 -19.46
C ALA A 2 -12.78 25.33 -19.93
N VAL A 3 -11.65 25.70 -20.52
CA VAL A 3 -10.62 24.74 -20.97
C VAL A 3 -9.35 24.83 -20.10
N GLY A 4 -9.29 25.79 -19.16
CA GLY A 4 -8.11 26.01 -18.30
C GLY A 4 -8.05 25.16 -17.01
N GLY A 5 -9.07 24.39 -16.67
CA GLY A 5 -9.19 23.77 -15.34
C GLY A 5 -8.54 22.39 -15.14
N LEU A 6 -8.08 21.72 -16.20
CA LEU A 6 -7.54 20.36 -16.10
C LEU A 6 -6.01 20.26 -16.30
N GLN A 7 -5.37 21.32 -16.80
CA GLN A 7 -3.98 21.24 -17.24
C GLN A 7 -2.95 20.95 -16.13
N ASN A 8 -3.23 21.34 -14.87
CA ASN A 8 -2.28 21.16 -13.76
C ASN A 8 -2.91 20.44 -12.56
N ARG A 9 -4.00 19.73 -12.75
CA ARG A 9 -4.72 19.03 -11.67
C ARG A 9 -4.42 17.54 -11.67
N ILE A 10 -4.08 16.99 -10.50
CA ILE A 10 -3.89 15.57 -10.27
C ILE A 10 -4.74 15.12 -9.08
N LYS A 11 -5.38 13.96 -9.22
CA LYS A 11 -6.11 13.32 -8.12
C LYS A 11 -5.22 12.26 -7.49
N ILE A 12 -5.12 12.24 -6.19
CA ILE A 12 -4.32 11.24 -5.48
C ILE A 12 -5.12 10.56 -4.38
N VAL A 13 -4.81 9.29 -4.18
CA VAL A 13 -5.23 8.55 -2.98
C VAL A 13 -4.05 8.59 -2.01
N PRO A 14 -4.13 9.34 -0.89
CA PRO A 14 -3.05 9.36 0.09
C PRO A 14 -2.76 7.95 0.59
N HIS A 15 -1.48 7.60 0.68
CA HIS A 15 -1.12 6.25 1.07
C HIS A 15 -1.03 6.13 2.60
N PHE A 16 -1.84 5.25 3.21
CA PHE A 16 -1.98 5.16 4.66
C PHE A 16 -0.71 4.72 5.40
N MET A 17 0.25 4.06 4.71
CA MET A 17 1.49 3.58 5.32
C MET A 17 2.60 4.64 5.38
N ARG A 18 2.38 5.88 4.92
CA ARG A 18 3.40 6.95 4.89
C ARG A 18 2.82 8.33 5.15
N LEU A 19 3.69 9.28 5.39
CA LEU A 19 3.35 10.67 5.72
C LEU A 19 3.61 11.66 4.56
N HIS A 20 4.22 11.20 3.49
CA HIS A 20 4.77 12.05 2.42
C HIS A 20 3.71 12.94 1.77
N GLU A 21 2.52 12.40 1.50
CA GLU A 21 1.42 13.17 0.88
C GLU A 21 0.94 14.29 1.81
N TRP A 22 0.82 14.01 3.10
CA TRP A 22 0.42 15.02 4.08
C TRP A 22 1.45 16.12 4.23
N ILE A 23 2.74 15.74 4.25
CA ILE A 23 3.85 16.69 4.34
C ILE A 23 3.91 17.56 3.09
N ALA A 24 3.79 16.96 1.90
CA ALA A 24 3.81 17.71 0.65
C ALA A 24 2.66 18.73 0.56
N LEU A 25 1.49 18.36 1.10
CA LEU A 25 0.34 19.26 1.19
C LEU A 25 0.56 20.39 2.19
N GLU A 26 0.97 20.09 3.44
CA GLU A 26 1.16 21.08 4.50
C GLU A 26 2.30 22.08 4.22
N GLU A 27 3.38 21.60 3.61
CA GLU A 27 4.52 22.43 3.25
C GLU A 27 4.38 23.12 1.89
N GLY A 28 3.26 22.92 1.18
CA GLY A 28 3.00 23.55 -0.12
C GLY A 28 3.92 23.07 -1.25
N TYR A 29 4.51 21.87 -1.14
CA TYR A 29 5.52 21.41 -2.11
C TYR A 29 4.92 21.20 -3.50
N TRP A 30 3.69 20.76 -3.60
CA TRP A 30 3.00 20.59 -4.89
C TRP A 30 2.54 21.93 -5.46
N GLU A 31 2.11 22.87 -4.62
CA GLU A 31 1.77 24.23 -5.02
C GLU A 31 2.97 24.95 -5.64
N ASN A 32 4.18 24.73 -5.06
CA ASN A 32 5.43 25.24 -5.61
C ASN A 32 5.83 24.61 -6.96
N GLU A 33 5.29 23.47 -7.32
CA GLU A 33 5.42 22.83 -8.64
C GLU A 33 4.28 23.26 -9.60
N GLY A 34 3.40 24.16 -9.16
CA GLY A 34 2.24 24.61 -9.93
C GLY A 34 1.14 23.57 -10.07
N LEU A 35 1.10 22.57 -9.18
CA LEU A 35 0.11 21.49 -9.19
C LEU A 35 -1.07 21.79 -8.26
N GLU A 36 -2.27 21.58 -8.75
CA GLU A 36 -3.49 21.44 -7.96
C GLU A 36 -3.69 19.95 -7.64
N VAL A 37 -3.55 19.58 -6.36
CA VAL A 37 -3.71 18.20 -5.91
C VAL A 37 -5.06 18.03 -5.21
N GLU A 38 -5.91 17.16 -5.76
CA GLU A 38 -7.16 16.74 -5.15
C GLU A 38 -6.97 15.42 -4.39
N LEU A 39 -7.25 15.44 -3.09
CA LEU A 39 -7.18 14.25 -2.25
C LEU A 39 -8.48 13.44 -2.34
N LEU A 40 -8.36 12.17 -2.71
CA LEU A 40 -9.44 11.18 -2.66
C LEU A 40 -9.44 10.47 -1.29
N GLY A 41 -9.59 11.25 -0.21
CA GLY A 41 -9.39 10.77 1.17
C GLY A 41 -10.39 9.69 1.62
N GLU A 42 -11.57 9.63 1.05
CA GLU A 42 -12.59 8.59 1.33
C GLU A 42 -12.12 7.16 1.05
N VAL A 43 -11.07 7.02 0.25
CA VAL A 43 -10.52 5.72 -0.18
C VAL A 43 -9.43 5.21 0.77
N MET A 44 -8.92 6.06 1.68
CA MET A 44 -7.75 5.75 2.52
C MET A 44 -8.00 4.66 3.57
N HIS A 45 -9.14 4.71 4.25
CA HIS A 45 -9.38 3.89 5.44
C HIS A 45 -10.34 2.76 5.13
N HIS A 46 -9.78 1.66 4.58
CA HIS A 46 -10.60 0.50 4.28
C HIS A 46 -10.86 -0.34 5.53
N VAL A 47 -11.89 0.02 6.28
CA VAL A 47 -12.58 -0.88 7.21
C VAL A 47 -13.60 -1.78 6.48
N SER A 48 -13.70 -1.61 5.16
CA SER A 48 -14.61 -2.38 4.32
C SER A 48 -14.31 -3.87 4.39
N THR A 49 -15.32 -4.66 4.69
CA THR A 49 -15.33 -6.11 4.57
C THR A 49 -15.54 -6.58 3.12
N HIS A 50 -15.47 -5.65 2.14
CA HIS A 50 -15.71 -5.99 0.76
C HIS A 50 -14.73 -7.06 0.29
N ALA A 51 -15.27 -8.22 0.01
CA ALA A 51 -14.56 -9.40 -0.41
C ALA A 51 -14.44 -9.47 -1.94
N GLY A 52 -14.13 -8.35 -2.59
CA GLY A 52 -13.88 -8.33 -4.02
C GLY A 52 -12.84 -9.39 -4.37
N SER A 53 -13.24 -10.38 -5.14
CA SER A 53 -12.35 -11.45 -5.60
C SER A 53 -11.47 -11.01 -6.76
N ARG A 54 -11.63 -9.78 -7.25
CA ARG A 54 -10.93 -9.18 -8.37
C ARG A 54 -10.28 -7.87 -7.96
N TYR A 55 -9.13 -7.54 -8.55
CA TYR A 55 -8.40 -6.31 -8.26
C TYR A 55 -9.24 -5.05 -8.43
N PHE A 56 -9.99 -4.96 -9.53
CA PHE A 56 -10.76 -3.76 -9.91
C PHE A 56 -12.10 -3.59 -9.18
N GLU A 57 -12.45 -4.46 -8.24
CA GLU A 57 -13.67 -4.36 -7.43
C GLU A 57 -13.45 -3.68 -6.09
N ARG A 58 -12.18 -3.41 -5.71
CA ARG A 58 -11.84 -2.78 -4.44
C ARG A 58 -12.14 -1.27 -4.49
N PRO A 59 -12.49 -0.65 -3.35
CA PRO A 59 -12.76 0.79 -3.30
C PRO A 59 -11.62 1.65 -3.87
N GLN A 60 -10.36 1.28 -3.60
CA GLN A 60 -9.19 2.00 -4.10
C GLN A 60 -9.00 1.91 -5.63
N ASP A 61 -9.67 0.99 -6.30
CA ASP A 61 -9.59 0.81 -7.75
C ASP A 61 -10.67 1.64 -8.48
N ARG A 62 -11.73 2.07 -7.77
CA ARG A 62 -12.82 2.87 -8.32
C ARG A 62 -12.37 4.15 -9.02
N PRO A 63 -11.45 4.95 -8.45
CA PRO A 63 -10.99 6.18 -9.10
C PRO A 63 -10.40 5.97 -10.49
N PHE A 64 -9.77 4.82 -10.76
CA PHE A 64 -9.18 4.50 -12.07
C PHE A 64 -10.23 4.15 -13.14
N ARG A 65 -11.45 3.85 -12.71
CA ARG A 65 -12.58 3.61 -13.63
C ARG A 65 -13.39 4.86 -13.90
N GLU A 66 -13.41 5.78 -12.95
CA GLU A 66 -14.33 6.93 -12.93
C GLU A 66 -13.62 8.26 -13.20
N ALA A 67 -12.31 8.31 -13.06
CA ALA A 67 -11.54 9.56 -13.18
C ALA A 67 -10.31 9.41 -14.06
N VAL A 68 -9.92 10.50 -14.68
CA VAL A 68 -8.65 10.68 -15.36
C VAL A 68 -7.64 11.35 -14.43
N GLN A 69 -6.35 11.24 -14.74
CA GLN A 69 -5.26 11.90 -14.00
C GLN A 69 -5.20 11.49 -12.52
N VAL A 70 -5.35 10.20 -12.25
CA VAL A 70 -5.26 9.63 -10.90
C VAL A 70 -3.87 9.04 -10.67
N ALA A 71 -3.27 9.36 -9.53
CA ALA A 71 -2.10 8.66 -9.00
C ALA A 71 -2.43 8.00 -7.67
N ASN A 72 -2.04 6.76 -7.53
CA ASN A 72 -2.20 5.97 -6.31
C ASN A 72 -0.89 5.21 -6.05
N SER A 73 -0.83 4.50 -4.93
CA SER A 73 0.23 3.55 -4.62
C SER A 73 -0.38 2.26 -4.08
N ALA A 74 0.20 1.14 -4.46
CA ALA A 74 -0.21 -0.17 -3.98
C ALA A 74 1.03 -1.07 -3.85
N CYS A 75 0.88 -2.23 -3.18
CA CYS A 75 1.95 -3.22 -3.17
C CYS A 75 2.39 -3.56 -4.61
N GLU A 76 3.66 -3.93 -4.79
CA GLU A 76 4.23 -4.25 -6.11
C GLU A 76 3.36 -5.25 -6.90
N TRP A 77 2.89 -6.32 -6.25
CA TRP A 77 2.01 -7.32 -6.87
C TRP A 77 0.68 -6.71 -7.33
N GLY A 78 0.04 -5.90 -6.47
CA GLY A 78 -1.23 -5.24 -6.80
C GLY A 78 -1.09 -4.26 -7.96
N SER A 79 -0.03 -3.48 -7.97
CA SER A 79 0.24 -2.52 -9.06
C SER A 79 0.53 -3.22 -10.38
N VAL A 80 1.36 -4.28 -10.36
CA VAL A 80 1.69 -5.06 -11.57
C VAL A 80 0.46 -5.80 -12.11
N CYS A 81 -0.30 -6.48 -11.24
CA CYS A 81 -1.50 -7.20 -11.67
C CYS A 81 -2.61 -6.26 -12.19
N ASN A 82 -2.80 -5.09 -11.56
CA ASN A 82 -3.75 -4.09 -12.07
C ASN A 82 -3.32 -3.55 -13.43
N ALA A 83 -2.05 -3.20 -13.60
CA ALA A 83 -1.52 -2.75 -14.88
C ALA A 83 -1.66 -3.83 -15.96
N GLY A 84 -1.35 -5.09 -15.62
CA GLY A 84 -1.52 -6.24 -16.52
C GLY A 84 -2.97 -6.52 -16.91
N ALA A 85 -3.93 -6.16 -16.04
CA ALA A 85 -5.37 -6.21 -16.34
C ALA A 85 -5.85 -5.02 -17.17
N GLY A 86 -4.97 -4.09 -17.54
CA GLY A 86 -5.32 -2.89 -18.31
C GLY A 86 -5.82 -1.72 -17.49
N MET A 87 -5.57 -1.75 -16.18
CA MET A 87 -5.98 -0.69 -15.26
C MET A 87 -4.78 0.14 -14.84
N GLY A 88 -4.49 1.17 -15.63
CA GLY A 88 -3.37 2.07 -15.36
C GLY A 88 -2.00 1.51 -15.76
N LYS A 89 -0.98 2.22 -15.33
CA LYS A 89 0.43 1.90 -15.50
C LYS A 89 1.16 2.06 -14.18
N PHE A 90 2.22 1.31 -13.94
CA PHE A 90 3.09 1.61 -12.83
C PHE A 90 4.24 2.54 -13.25
N VAL A 91 4.76 3.31 -12.30
CA VAL A 91 5.90 4.21 -12.51
C VAL A 91 7.16 3.51 -12.02
N PRO A 92 8.16 3.24 -12.90
CA PRO A 92 9.35 2.51 -12.52
C PRO A 92 10.45 3.37 -11.89
N ASP A 93 10.32 4.71 -11.88
CA ASP A 93 11.40 5.63 -11.53
C ASP A 93 11.58 5.83 -10.02
N LEU A 94 10.64 5.29 -9.24
CA LEU A 94 10.69 5.25 -7.80
C LEU A 94 9.79 4.13 -7.27
N TYR A 95 10.05 3.70 -6.05
CA TYR A 95 9.22 2.73 -5.34
C TYR A 95 9.23 3.01 -3.83
N GLY A 96 8.28 2.44 -3.12
CA GLY A 96 8.27 2.47 -1.67
C GLY A 96 8.77 1.15 -1.07
N VAL A 97 9.24 1.22 0.17
CA VAL A 97 9.56 0.06 1.02
C VAL A 97 8.73 0.17 2.28
N ALA A 98 7.75 -0.69 2.42
CA ALA A 98 6.81 -0.72 3.52
C ALA A 98 7.03 -1.95 4.40
N ARG A 99 6.67 -1.83 5.67
CA ARG A 99 6.73 -2.92 6.64
C ARG A 99 5.44 -3.72 6.65
N PHE A 100 5.55 -5.01 6.96
CA PHE A 100 4.43 -5.84 7.37
C PHE A 100 4.80 -6.66 8.61
N ALA A 101 3.79 -7.06 9.37
CA ALA A 101 3.98 -8.06 10.43
C ALA A 101 2.74 -8.95 10.52
N ILE A 102 2.96 -10.22 10.84
CA ILE A 102 1.90 -11.17 11.17
C ILE A 102 1.79 -11.20 12.68
N PHE A 103 0.66 -10.74 13.18
CA PHE A 103 0.35 -10.75 14.59
C PHE A 103 -0.64 -11.86 14.93
N ALA A 104 -0.49 -12.42 16.11
CA ALA A 104 -1.38 -13.40 16.69
C ALA A 104 -1.88 -12.93 18.06
N ARG A 105 -3.03 -13.42 18.46
CA ARG A 105 -3.57 -13.17 19.80
C ARG A 105 -2.70 -13.86 20.87
N PRO A 106 -2.40 -13.21 22.00
CA PRO A 106 -1.53 -13.79 23.04
C PRO A 106 -1.99 -15.17 23.51
N GLU A 107 -3.30 -15.36 23.70
CA GLU A 107 -3.88 -16.60 24.17
C GLU A 107 -3.92 -17.74 23.14
N SER A 108 -3.59 -17.45 21.88
CA SER A 108 -3.57 -18.45 20.79
C SER A 108 -2.38 -19.39 20.85
N GLY A 109 -1.30 -19.02 21.57
CA GLY A 109 -0.06 -19.75 21.59
C GLY A 109 0.75 -19.72 20.28
N LEU A 110 0.32 -18.93 19.29
CA LEU A 110 0.98 -18.79 17.99
C LEU A 110 2.12 -17.76 18.10
N THR A 111 3.37 -18.21 18.03
CA THR A 111 4.54 -17.35 18.28
C THR A 111 5.49 -17.21 17.08
N ARG A 112 5.35 -18.08 16.08
CA ARG A 112 6.23 -18.14 14.90
C ARG A 112 5.45 -18.62 13.68
N LEU A 113 5.99 -18.40 12.48
CA LEU A 113 5.35 -18.77 11.21
C LEU A 113 4.94 -20.26 11.13
N ALA A 114 5.77 -21.16 11.67
CA ALA A 114 5.47 -22.60 11.63
C ALA A 114 4.20 -22.96 12.42
N ASP A 115 3.84 -22.18 13.44
CA ASP A 115 2.66 -22.41 14.26
C ASP A 115 1.36 -22.04 13.50
N LEU A 116 1.46 -21.30 12.38
CA LEU A 116 0.34 -20.91 11.53
C LEU A 116 -0.10 -22.00 10.54
N ARG A 117 0.45 -23.22 10.66
CA ARG A 117 0.00 -24.39 9.88
C ARG A 117 -1.50 -24.63 10.09
N ASP A 118 -2.27 -24.59 8.99
CA ASP A 118 -3.74 -24.73 8.95
C ASP A 118 -4.52 -23.67 9.74
N VAL A 119 -3.85 -22.63 10.25
CA VAL A 119 -4.51 -21.49 10.91
C VAL A 119 -4.85 -20.43 9.86
N PRO A 120 -6.11 -20.02 9.73
CA PRO A 120 -6.48 -18.94 8.82
C PRO A 120 -5.86 -17.60 9.27
N VAL A 121 -5.01 -17.02 8.42
CA VAL A 121 -4.42 -15.70 8.66
C VAL A 121 -5.28 -14.62 7.99
N GLY A 122 -5.72 -13.65 8.77
CA GLY A 122 -6.54 -12.54 8.30
C GLY A 122 -5.77 -11.60 7.37
N VAL A 123 -6.26 -11.39 6.17
CA VAL A 123 -5.70 -10.51 5.14
C VAL A 123 -6.79 -9.72 4.41
N GLY A 124 -6.39 -8.73 3.62
CA GLY A 124 -7.23 -8.23 2.53
C GLY A 124 -6.86 -8.97 1.24
N ILE A 125 -7.83 -9.68 0.64
CA ILE A 125 -7.59 -10.42 -0.61
C ILE A 125 -7.11 -9.47 -1.71
N MET A 126 -6.12 -9.92 -2.49
CA MET A 126 -5.49 -9.18 -3.60
C MET A 126 -4.83 -7.87 -3.17
N ALA A 127 -4.48 -7.72 -1.89
CA ALA A 127 -3.75 -6.58 -1.33
C ALA A 127 -2.38 -7.03 -0.79
N GLY A 128 -1.54 -6.07 -0.40
CA GLY A 128 -0.19 -6.32 0.12
C GLY A 128 -0.15 -7.36 1.24
N SER A 129 -1.12 -7.31 2.16
CA SER A 129 -1.23 -8.30 3.24
C SER A 129 -1.46 -9.73 2.74
N HIS A 130 -2.20 -9.92 1.65
CA HIS A 130 -2.38 -11.24 1.05
C HIS A 130 -1.06 -11.80 0.51
N PHE A 131 -0.40 -11.03 -0.36
CA PHE A 131 0.84 -11.45 -1.00
C PHE A 131 1.96 -11.65 0.00
N THR A 132 2.16 -10.74 0.94
CA THR A 132 3.21 -10.85 1.97
C THR A 132 2.99 -12.05 2.88
N THR A 133 1.73 -12.36 3.24
CA THR A 133 1.39 -13.55 4.02
C THR A 133 1.73 -14.82 3.28
N LEU A 134 1.31 -14.95 2.03
CA LEU A 134 1.62 -16.14 1.21
C LEU A 134 3.13 -16.31 1.08
N ARG A 135 3.87 -15.24 0.78
CA ARG A 135 5.33 -15.26 0.64
C ARG A 135 6.03 -15.65 1.94
N ALA A 136 5.57 -15.13 3.08
CA ALA A 136 6.16 -15.46 4.37
C ALA A 136 5.90 -16.93 4.77
N LEU A 137 4.66 -17.39 4.57
CA LEU A 137 4.28 -18.75 4.96
C LEU A 137 4.86 -19.83 4.05
N GLU A 138 4.95 -19.59 2.71
CA GLU A 138 5.53 -20.57 1.79
C GLU A 138 7.02 -20.86 2.05
N ALA A 139 7.72 -19.98 2.76
CA ALA A 139 9.11 -20.20 3.16
C ALA A 139 9.26 -21.28 4.24
N VAL A 140 8.20 -21.61 4.98
CA VAL A 140 8.24 -22.50 6.14
C VAL A 140 7.15 -23.57 6.15
N LEU A 141 6.10 -23.40 5.33
CA LEU A 141 4.97 -24.32 5.26
C LEU A 141 4.74 -24.79 3.81
N PRO A 142 4.35 -26.04 3.61
CA PRO A 142 3.88 -26.50 2.31
C PRO A 142 2.54 -25.79 1.97
N ARG A 143 2.33 -25.51 0.69
CA ARG A 143 1.24 -24.69 0.17
C ARG A 143 -0.14 -25.15 0.63
N GLU A 144 -0.35 -26.46 0.65
CA GLU A 144 -1.60 -27.10 1.06
C GLU A 144 -1.93 -26.93 2.55
N ARG A 145 -0.99 -26.39 3.34
CA ARG A 145 -1.15 -26.11 4.78
C ARG A 145 -1.28 -24.62 5.07
N ILE A 146 -1.25 -23.78 4.05
CA ILE A 146 -1.45 -22.33 4.18
C ILE A 146 -2.93 -22.00 4.06
N ARG A 147 -3.45 -21.28 5.05
CA ARG A 147 -4.86 -20.83 5.08
C ARG A 147 -4.94 -19.32 5.18
N ILE A 148 -5.82 -18.74 4.38
CA ILE A 148 -6.05 -17.30 4.32
C ILE A 148 -7.52 -17.02 4.63
N ALA A 149 -7.78 -16.04 5.50
CA ALA A 149 -9.12 -15.51 5.76
C ALA A 149 -9.23 -14.08 5.20
N ASN A 150 -10.24 -13.82 4.37
CA ASN A 150 -10.50 -12.47 3.89
C ASN A 150 -11.20 -11.64 4.96
N ILE A 151 -10.46 -10.75 5.61
CA ILE A 151 -10.97 -9.84 6.64
C ILE A 151 -11.19 -8.43 6.10
N GLY A 152 -10.52 -8.07 5.00
CA GLY A 152 -10.65 -6.76 4.37
C GLY A 152 -9.49 -5.81 4.66
N GLY A 153 -9.82 -4.53 4.80
CA GLY A 153 -8.85 -3.44 4.90
C GLY A 153 -7.94 -3.48 6.13
N PRO A 154 -6.91 -2.60 6.14
CA PRO A 154 -5.88 -2.61 7.21
C PRO A 154 -6.47 -2.51 8.61
N GLY A 155 -7.21 -1.45 8.91
CA GLY A 155 -7.81 -1.25 10.23
C GLY A 155 -8.78 -2.36 10.63
N ARG A 156 -9.55 -2.92 9.66
CA ARG A 156 -10.49 -4.02 9.93
C ARG A 156 -9.76 -5.28 10.44
N ARG A 157 -8.53 -5.54 9.98
CA ARG A 157 -7.75 -6.70 10.43
C ARG A 157 -7.34 -6.60 11.89
N LEU A 158 -6.92 -5.41 12.36
CA LEU A 158 -6.62 -5.21 13.77
C LEU A 158 -7.89 -5.29 14.63
N LEU A 159 -9.01 -4.71 14.16
CA LEU A 159 -10.30 -4.85 14.84
C LEU A 159 -10.73 -6.32 14.95
N ALA A 160 -10.51 -7.13 13.91
CA ALA A 160 -10.81 -8.56 13.92
C ALA A 160 -9.93 -9.35 14.93
N LEU A 161 -8.64 -8.98 15.05
CA LEU A 161 -7.77 -9.54 16.09
C LEU A 161 -8.27 -9.19 17.50
N ARG A 162 -8.62 -7.91 17.74
CA ARG A 162 -9.18 -7.45 19.02
C ARG A 162 -10.45 -8.21 19.39
N ALA A 163 -11.34 -8.37 18.42
CA ALA A 163 -12.62 -9.06 18.61
C ALA A 163 -12.51 -10.59 18.69
N GLY A 164 -11.34 -11.18 18.39
CA GLY A 164 -11.16 -12.63 18.37
C GLY A 164 -11.82 -13.33 17.17
N GLU A 165 -12.13 -12.60 16.12
CA GLU A 165 -12.70 -13.17 14.88
C GLU A 165 -11.64 -13.99 14.12
N VAL A 166 -10.37 -13.66 14.30
CA VAL A 166 -9.22 -14.40 13.77
C VAL A 166 -8.16 -14.57 14.86
N ALA A 167 -7.45 -15.70 14.83
CA ALA A 167 -6.34 -15.95 15.74
C ALA A 167 -5.05 -15.21 15.31
N ALA A 168 -4.91 -14.95 14.01
CA ALA A 168 -3.76 -14.24 13.45
C ALA A 168 -4.18 -13.37 12.26
N ALA A 169 -3.48 -12.25 12.07
CA ALA A 169 -3.68 -11.37 10.91
C ALA A 169 -2.39 -10.66 10.51
N THR A 170 -2.28 -10.34 9.22
CA THR A 170 -1.18 -9.53 8.69
C THR A 170 -1.55 -8.06 8.77
N LEU A 171 -0.78 -7.30 9.53
CA LEU A 171 -0.91 -5.87 9.70
C LEU A 171 0.17 -5.12 8.93
N LEU A 172 -0.11 -3.87 8.66
CA LEU A 172 0.76 -2.89 7.98
C LEU A 172 0.87 -1.66 8.89
N ASP A 173 1.69 -0.67 8.53
CA ASP A 173 1.64 0.63 9.21
C ASP A 173 0.30 1.34 8.87
N PRO A 174 -0.31 2.08 9.80
CA PRO A 174 0.12 2.34 11.18
C PRO A 174 -0.34 1.32 12.23
N GLU A 175 -0.98 0.21 11.85
CA GLU A 175 -1.52 -0.77 12.80
C GLU A 175 -0.43 -1.59 13.52
N ILE A 176 0.79 -1.68 12.95
CA ILE A 176 1.90 -2.43 13.57
C ILE A 176 2.26 -1.91 14.96
N PRO A 177 2.61 -0.61 15.15
CA PRO A 177 2.93 -0.10 16.48
C PRO A 177 1.75 -0.15 17.44
N ILE A 178 0.51 -0.03 16.95
CA ILE A 178 -0.68 -0.17 17.80
C ILE A 178 -0.79 -1.61 18.34
N ALA A 179 -0.62 -2.60 17.47
CA ALA A 179 -0.66 -4.01 17.89
C ALA A 179 0.48 -4.38 18.84
N ASP A 180 1.68 -3.81 18.65
CA ASP A 180 2.80 -3.97 19.58
C ASP A 180 2.48 -3.40 20.97
N GLU A 181 1.87 -2.20 21.03
CA GLU A 181 1.49 -1.55 22.28
C GLU A 181 0.37 -2.31 23.01
N GLU A 182 -0.54 -2.92 22.28
CA GLU A 182 -1.62 -3.76 22.82
C GLU A 182 -1.16 -5.17 23.24
N GLY A 183 0.11 -5.51 23.01
CA GLY A 183 0.68 -6.79 23.44
C GLY A 183 0.32 -7.99 22.58
N PHE A 184 -0.12 -7.78 21.34
CA PHE A 184 -0.24 -8.88 20.36
C PHE A 184 1.11 -9.51 20.07
N VAL A 185 1.13 -10.82 19.82
CA VAL A 185 2.35 -11.58 19.58
C VAL A 185 2.75 -11.45 18.11
N LYS A 186 3.94 -10.93 17.85
CA LYS A 186 4.49 -10.81 16.50
C LYS A 186 5.14 -12.12 16.06
N ALA A 187 4.43 -12.92 15.28
CA ALA A 187 4.90 -14.21 14.76
C ALA A 187 5.92 -14.05 13.62
N ALA A 188 5.86 -12.96 12.87
CA ALA A 188 6.81 -12.61 11.83
C ALA A 188 6.72 -11.12 11.47
N SER A 189 7.80 -10.61 10.89
CA SER A 189 7.84 -9.28 10.27
C SER A 189 8.76 -9.27 9.06
N GLY A 190 8.60 -8.27 8.21
CA GLY A 190 9.44 -8.08 7.04
C GLY A 190 9.05 -6.83 6.27
N GLU A 191 9.60 -6.72 5.07
CA GLU A 191 9.37 -5.60 4.18
C GLU A 191 8.85 -6.09 2.83
N PHE A 192 8.17 -5.19 2.13
CA PHE A 192 7.72 -5.39 0.77
C PHE A 192 7.76 -4.06 0.02
N ARG A 193 7.77 -4.13 -1.31
CA ARG A 193 7.77 -2.94 -2.14
C ARG A 193 6.35 -2.50 -2.47
N THR A 194 6.22 -1.18 -2.65
CA THR A 194 5.04 -0.56 -3.25
C THR A 194 5.46 0.16 -4.52
N LEU A 195 4.56 0.23 -5.48
CA LEU A 195 4.74 0.98 -6.71
C LEU A 195 3.67 2.06 -6.83
N PHE A 196 4.05 3.19 -7.40
CA PHE A 196 3.06 4.17 -7.84
C PHE A 196 2.36 3.64 -9.08
N TRP A 197 1.05 3.71 -9.04
CA TRP A 197 0.16 3.22 -10.06
C TRP A 197 -0.74 4.36 -10.51
N VAL A 198 -0.73 4.66 -11.79
CA VAL A 198 -1.27 5.89 -12.34
C VAL A 198 -2.18 5.63 -13.55
N SER A 199 -3.08 6.56 -13.81
CA SER A 199 -3.89 6.52 -15.04
C SER A 199 -2.99 6.57 -16.27
N PRO A 200 -3.28 5.76 -17.33
CA PRO A 200 -2.40 5.65 -18.49
C PRO A 200 -2.28 6.96 -19.29
N GLU A 201 -3.28 7.84 -19.21
CA GLU A 201 -3.34 9.12 -19.93
C GLU A 201 -2.81 10.30 -19.11
N ILE A 202 -2.26 10.06 -17.90
CA ILE A 202 -1.76 11.14 -17.06
C ILE A 202 -0.55 11.82 -17.73
N PRO A 203 -0.55 13.16 -17.86
CA PRO A 203 0.57 13.85 -18.48
C PRO A 203 1.85 13.70 -17.67
N ALA A 204 2.98 13.41 -18.33
CA ALA A 204 4.26 13.19 -17.67
C ALA A 204 4.71 14.36 -16.79
N HIS A 205 4.43 15.61 -17.19
CA HIS A 205 4.79 16.77 -16.39
C HIS A 205 4.05 16.83 -15.03
N LEU A 206 2.80 16.34 -14.94
CA LEU A 206 2.08 16.25 -13.67
C LEU A 206 2.73 15.23 -12.74
N LEU A 207 3.12 14.07 -13.28
CA LEU A 207 3.84 13.06 -12.51
C LEU A 207 5.20 13.57 -12.05
N THR A 208 5.93 14.28 -12.91
CA THR A 208 7.22 14.86 -12.56
C THR A 208 7.09 15.85 -11.38
N GLY A 209 6.12 16.77 -11.45
CA GLY A 209 5.84 17.70 -10.35
C GLY A 209 5.37 16.99 -9.08
N TYR A 210 4.51 15.99 -9.22
CA TYR A 210 4.02 15.19 -8.10
C TYR A 210 5.18 14.50 -7.35
N PHE A 211 6.09 13.83 -8.08
CA PHE A 211 7.21 13.14 -7.47
C PHE A 211 8.30 14.07 -6.93
N ARG A 212 8.47 15.27 -7.50
CA ARG A 212 9.33 16.30 -6.90
C ARG A 212 8.79 16.75 -5.54
N GLY A 213 7.47 16.95 -5.42
CA GLY A 213 6.83 17.25 -4.14
C GLY A 213 7.05 16.15 -3.12
N LEU A 214 6.87 14.88 -3.50
CA LEU A 214 7.14 13.74 -2.61
C LEU A 214 8.62 13.62 -2.23
N ARG A 215 9.56 13.90 -3.12
CA ARG A 215 11.00 13.91 -2.81
C ARG A 215 11.34 14.98 -1.77
N ARG A 216 10.75 16.17 -1.89
CA ARG A 216 10.91 17.22 -0.87
C ARG A 216 10.30 16.80 0.47
N ALA A 217 9.15 16.15 0.44
CA ALA A 217 8.50 15.62 1.64
C ALA A 217 9.37 14.55 2.33
N ASP A 218 9.98 13.63 1.57
CA ASP A 218 10.93 12.64 2.11
C ASP A 218 12.13 13.30 2.78
N GLN A 219 12.73 14.29 2.12
CA GLN A 219 13.86 15.06 2.69
C GLN A 219 13.46 15.77 3.98
N ALA A 220 12.30 16.42 4.01
CA ALA A 220 11.80 17.12 5.19
C ALA A 220 11.50 16.14 6.35
N LEU A 221 10.87 15.01 6.05
CA LEU A 221 10.57 13.95 7.02
C LEU A 221 11.85 13.41 7.66
N ARG A 222 12.87 13.10 6.86
CA ARG A 222 14.16 12.60 7.35
C ARG A 222 14.93 13.63 8.16
N ALA A 223 14.85 14.91 7.77
CA ALA A 223 15.54 15.99 8.47
C ALA A 223 14.89 16.34 9.82
N GLN A 224 13.56 16.28 9.91
CA GLN A 224 12.79 16.71 11.06
C GLN A 224 11.65 15.73 11.40
N PRO A 225 11.93 14.45 11.69
CA PRO A 225 10.88 13.44 11.88
C PRO A 225 9.89 13.82 12.97
N LYS A 226 10.36 14.34 14.10
CA LYS A 226 9.50 14.72 15.24
C LYS A 226 8.42 15.75 14.87
N LYS A 227 8.68 16.63 13.92
CA LYS A 227 7.71 17.63 13.44
C LYS A 227 6.48 16.95 12.81
N TYR A 228 6.71 15.86 12.10
CA TYR A 228 5.68 15.24 11.25
C TYR A 228 5.01 14.01 11.86
N MET A 229 5.55 13.46 12.95
CA MET A 229 4.92 12.28 13.61
C MET A 229 3.44 12.49 13.98
N PRO A 230 2.98 13.68 14.41
CA PRO A 230 1.55 13.89 14.69
C PRO A 230 0.62 13.67 13.50
N LEU A 231 1.14 13.74 12.27
CA LEU A 231 0.37 13.47 11.05
C LEU A 231 -0.12 12.02 10.93
N TRP A 232 0.47 11.09 11.70
CA TRP A 232 -0.03 9.72 11.78
C TRP A 232 -1.50 9.65 12.20
N ALA A 233 -1.97 10.62 12.98
CA ALA A 233 -3.39 10.70 13.35
C ALA A 233 -4.34 10.67 12.14
N ARG A 234 -3.90 11.17 10.99
CA ARG A 234 -4.68 11.19 9.74
C ARG A 234 -4.77 9.83 9.07
N ASN A 235 -3.85 8.91 9.42
CA ASN A 235 -3.77 7.57 8.84
C ASN A 235 -4.38 6.50 9.73
N ILE A 236 -4.81 6.85 10.94
CA ILE A 236 -5.49 5.92 11.84
C ILE A 236 -6.88 5.61 11.30
N ALA A 237 -7.17 4.31 11.16
CA ALA A 237 -8.46 3.87 10.67
C ALA A 237 -9.58 4.13 11.70
N PRO A 238 -10.81 4.43 11.23
CA PRO A 238 -11.97 4.55 12.11
C PRO A 238 -12.16 3.33 13.03
N GLY A 239 -12.37 3.59 14.33
CA GLY A 239 -12.47 2.58 15.37
C GLY A 239 -11.13 2.12 15.95
N LEU A 240 -10.01 2.69 15.47
CA LEU A 240 -8.68 2.48 16.02
C LEU A 240 -8.12 3.74 16.71
N GLU A 241 -8.89 4.83 16.77
CA GLU A 241 -8.45 6.07 17.40
C GLU A 241 -8.09 5.85 18.88
N GLY A 242 -7.03 6.52 19.32
CA GLY A 242 -6.56 6.41 20.69
C GLY A 242 -5.50 7.46 21.02
N PRO A 243 -5.13 7.56 22.30
CA PRO A 243 -4.12 8.50 22.77
C PRO A 243 -2.70 7.98 22.52
N TYR A 244 -2.38 7.71 21.24
CA TYR A 244 -1.09 7.12 20.86
C TYR A 244 0.07 8.11 20.95
N ASP A 245 1.24 7.62 21.37
CA ASP A 245 2.51 8.30 21.17
C ASP A 245 2.99 8.08 19.71
N TYR A 246 2.59 8.96 18.82
CA TYR A 246 2.97 8.88 17.40
C TYR A 246 4.48 8.93 17.16
N GLY A 247 5.28 9.44 18.13
CA GLY A 247 6.74 9.38 18.06
C GLY A 247 7.30 7.96 17.94
N ARG A 248 6.54 6.95 18.37
CA ARG A 248 6.89 5.53 18.33
C ARG A 248 6.52 4.83 17.03
N PHE A 249 5.73 5.46 16.16
CA PHE A 249 5.26 4.86 14.91
C PHE A 249 6.37 4.75 13.86
N GLY A 250 7.43 5.56 13.98
CA GLY A 250 8.51 5.62 13.01
C GLY A 250 8.12 6.37 11.74
N LEU A 251 8.97 6.27 10.72
CA LEU A 251 8.77 7.01 9.46
C LEU A 251 7.72 6.40 8.54
N GLY A 252 7.31 5.16 8.83
CA GLY A 252 6.43 4.39 7.96
C GLY A 252 7.13 3.90 6.69
N GLU A 253 6.40 3.84 5.60
CA GLU A 253 6.94 3.49 4.30
C GLU A 253 7.99 4.51 3.85
N LEU A 254 9.14 4.02 3.43
CA LEU A 254 10.24 4.82 2.88
C LEU A 254 10.14 4.89 1.37
N LEU A 255 10.37 6.08 0.79
CA LEU A 255 10.46 6.23 -0.65
C LEU A 255 11.92 6.09 -1.12
N VAL A 256 12.11 5.29 -2.16
CA VAL A 256 13.39 5.06 -2.85
C VAL A 256 13.27 5.65 -4.24
N PHE A 257 14.02 6.72 -4.50
CA PHE A 257 14.00 7.44 -5.76
C PHE A 257 15.05 6.88 -6.73
N GLU A 258 14.92 5.59 -6.99
CA GLU A 258 15.73 4.80 -7.90
C GLU A 258 14.81 3.95 -8.77
N ARG A 259 15.32 3.48 -9.91
CA ARG A 259 14.54 2.64 -10.82
C ARG A 259 14.19 1.31 -10.16
N TYR A 260 12.92 0.95 -10.23
CA TYR A 260 12.43 -0.37 -9.81
C TYR A 260 13.06 -1.46 -10.68
N PRO A 261 13.73 -2.46 -10.09
CA PRO A 261 14.48 -3.46 -10.84
C PRO A 261 13.58 -4.41 -11.65
N GLU A 262 13.97 -4.70 -12.90
CA GLU A 262 13.21 -5.58 -13.78
C GLU A 262 13.20 -7.05 -13.30
N ASP A 263 14.29 -7.52 -12.72
CA ASP A 263 14.37 -8.87 -12.13
C ASP A 263 13.39 -9.05 -10.97
N ILE A 264 13.16 -8.00 -10.18
CA ILE A 264 12.14 -7.98 -9.12
C ILE A 264 10.73 -8.00 -9.73
N PHE A 265 10.52 -7.27 -10.82
CA PHE A 265 9.26 -7.32 -11.56
C PHE A 265 8.96 -8.74 -12.08
N GLU A 266 9.95 -9.38 -12.70
CA GLU A 266 9.82 -10.77 -13.19
C GLU A 266 9.50 -11.74 -12.06
N ALA A 267 10.19 -11.60 -10.92
CA ALA A 267 9.92 -12.41 -9.72
C ALA A 267 8.50 -12.16 -9.17
N THR A 268 8.01 -10.92 -9.26
CA THR A 268 6.64 -10.52 -8.86
C THR A 268 5.60 -11.19 -9.74
N VAL A 269 5.78 -11.17 -11.05
CA VAL A 269 4.89 -11.85 -12.02
C VAL A 269 4.91 -13.36 -11.80
N ALA A 270 6.11 -13.94 -11.67
CA ALA A 270 6.26 -15.39 -11.42
C ALA A 270 5.58 -15.83 -10.12
N PHE A 271 5.67 -15.02 -9.06
CA PHE A 271 4.97 -15.28 -7.81
C PHE A 271 3.45 -15.25 -7.98
N ALA A 272 2.92 -14.21 -8.65
CA ALA A 272 1.48 -14.10 -8.92
C ALA A 272 0.96 -15.32 -9.70
N ARG A 273 1.66 -15.73 -10.75
CA ARG A 273 1.34 -16.94 -11.54
C ARG A 273 1.37 -18.21 -10.70
N ARG A 274 2.40 -18.41 -9.90
CA ARG A 274 2.52 -19.59 -9.04
C ARG A 274 1.33 -19.74 -8.09
N TRP A 275 0.78 -18.63 -7.63
CA TRP A 275 -0.38 -18.62 -6.73
C TRP A 275 -1.72 -18.48 -7.46
N GLY A 276 -1.74 -18.36 -8.80
CA GLY A 276 -2.95 -18.17 -9.60
C GLY A 276 -3.64 -16.83 -9.32
N LEU A 277 -2.84 -15.81 -9.02
CA LEU A 277 -3.29 -14.45 -8.68
C LEU A 277 -3.24 -13.50 -9.89
N ASP A 278 -2.80 -14.00 -11.04
CA ASP A 278 -2.63 -13.30 -12.32
C ASP A 278 -3.84 -13.44 -13.27
N ARG A 279 -4.97 -13.94 -12.78
CA ARG A 279 -6.13 -14.37 -13.61
C ARG A 279 -6.65 -13.31 -14.57
N ASP A 280 -6.58 -12.04 -14.19
CA ASP A 280 -7.09 -10.94 -14.98
C ASP A 280 -5.97 -10.26 -15.82
N MET A 281 -4.71 -10.67 -15.67
CA MET A 281 -3.58 -10.14 -16.44
C MET A 281 -3.65 -10.61 -17.90
N ARG A 282 -3.53 -9.66 -18.83
CA ARG A 282 -3.48 -9.86 -20.28
C ARG A 282 -2.13 -9.49 -20.85
N GLU A 283 -1.34 -8.76 -20.10
CA GLU A 283 0.00 -8.27 -20.43
C GLU A 283 0.90 -8.44 -19.21
N ASP A 284 2.18 -8.74 -19.41
CA ASP A 284 3.15 -8.97 -18.35
C ASP A 284 4.56 -8.48 -18.71
N SER A 285 4.69 -7.66 -19.74
CA SER A 285 5.94 -7.03 -20.09
C SER A 285 6.18 -5.76 -19.27
N PHE A 286 7.37 -5.64 -18.67
CA PHE A 286 7.75 -4.47 -17.89
C PHE A 286 7.50 -3.15 -18.64
N ASN A 287 7.98 -3.07 -19.89
CA ASN A 287 7.86 -1.86 -20.70
C ASN A 287 6.39 -1.57 -21.10
N ALA A 288 5.60 -2.59 -21.36
CA ALA A 288 4.19 -2.41 -21.70
C ALA A 288 3.36 -1.95 -20.50
N LEU A 289 3.74 -2.32 -19.28
CA LEU A 289 3.00 -2.01 -18.05
C LEU A 289 3.50 -0.76 -17.33
N SER A 290 4.63 -0.19 -17.75
CA SER A 290 5.22 0.97 -17.08
C SER A 290 5.05 2.27 -17.88
N ILE A 291 5.20 3.40 -17.16
CA ILE A 291 5.31 4.74 -17.72
C ILE A 291 6.41 5.48 -16.97
N SER A 292 7.52 5.82 -17.67
CA SER A 292 8.61 6.60 -17.08
C SER A 292 8.26 8.09 -17.03
N THR A 293 8.69 8.74 -15.95
CA THR A 293 8.57 10.19 -15.75
C THR A 293 9.90 10.89 -16.01
N LEU A 294 10.98 10.11 -16.17
CA LEU A 294 12.26 10.63 -16.60
C LEU A 294 12.20 10.84 -18.10
N ALA A 295 12.32 12.08 -18.56
CA ALA A 295 12.52 12.35 -19.98
C ALA A 295 13.82 11.65 -20.41
N GLU A 296 13.76 10.90 -21.53
CA GLU A 296 14.97 10.38 -22.20
C GLU A 296 15.90 11.51 -22.60
#